data_296635433eb939cfd028c98595a6ccc5
#
_entry.id   296635433eb939cfd028c98595a6ccc5
#
_cell.length_a   1.000
_cell.length_b   1.000
_cell.length_c   1.000
_cell.angle_alpha   90.00
_cell.angle_beta   90.00
_cell.angle_gamma   90.00
#
_symmetry.space_group_name_H-M   'P 1'
#
loop_
_entity.id
_entity.type
_entity.pdbx_description
1 polymer ?
#
loop_
_entity_poly.entity_id
_entity_poly.type
_entity_poly.pdbx_seq_one_letter_code
_entity_poly.pdbx_strand_id
1 'polypeptide(L)'
;MERIAVSPDGAGFVLVESRRPFHPWGMNYGNKGRLMEDFWDQDWQTFADDFRELKALGANVVRVHLQYGKFMSGPDKPNPQALTQLARLLRLAEATGIYLDITGLGSYRPADVPAWYDAMDEPARWAAQARFWEAVAEVCRSSTAVFCYDLLNEPISPGGKREAGQWRSGHLFGGYDFVHHIALDPAGRKREDIAVAWIRQLSGAIRKHDQEHLITVGLLPWSRQWKHLSGFLPSSVAPELDFLSVHIYPDAKKPDEAMECLRQFAAGKPVVIEETFPLSCGVVELETFMRASREIACGWIGHYDGDTLAELDALKEAKRLTAPQAVYREWLRLFVRLQPDFAR
;
A
#
# COMPACT_ATOMS: atom_id res chain seq x y z
N MET A 1 -10.27 -17.87 8.07
CA MET A 1 -8.89 -17.39 7.85
C MET A 1 -8.21 -17.32 9.21
N GLU A 2 -6.88 -17.39 9.26
CA GLU A 2 -6.09 -17.21 10.48
C GLU A 2 -5.48 -15.82 10.49
N ARG A 3 -5.22 -15.25 11.65
CA ARG A 3 -4.42 -14.01 11.74
C ARG A 3 -2.98 -14.24 11.29
N ILE A 4 -2.33 -13.16 10.86
CA ILE A 4 -0.94 -13.17 10.45
C ILE A 4 -0.11 -12.46 11.52
N ALA A 5 1.06 -13.00 11.83
CA ALA A 5 2.03 -12.39 12.72
C ALA A 5 3.42 -12.44 12.09
N VAL A 6 4.34 -11.61 12.57
CA VAL A 6 5.77 -11.74 12.25
C VAL A 6 6.26 -13.09 12.78
N SER A 7 7.06 -13.79 11.97
CA SER A 7 7.64 -15.06 12.36
C SER A 7 8.58 -14.92 13.57
N PRO A 8 8.76 -15.95 14.40
CA PRO A 8 9.59 -15.87 15.61
C PRO A 8 11.07 -15.46 15.35
N ASP A 9 11.58 -15.75 14.16
CA ASP A 9 12.93 -15.35 13.73
C ASP A 9 13.00 -13.91 13.19
N GLY A 10 11.86 -13.24 13.07
CA GLY A 10 11.76 -11.87 12.54
C GLY A 10 11.99 -11.74 11.03
N ALA A 11 12.11 -12.85 10.30
CA ALA A 11 12.50 -12.83 8.89
C ALA A 11 11.29 -12.82 7.90
N GLY A 12 10.10 -13.14 8.39
CA GLY A 12 8.90 -13.26 7.55
C GLY A 12 7.62 -13.26 8.35
N PHE A 13 6.59 -13.92 7.83
CA PHE A 13 5.27 -14.00 8.47
C PHE A 13 4.83 -15.43 8.66
N VAL A 14 3.95 -15.63 9.63
CA VAL A 14 3.31 -16.92 9.93
C VAL A 14 1.82 -16.72 10.17
N LEU A 15 1.04 -17.74 9.84
CA LEU A 15 -0.34 -17.89 10.29
C LEU A 15 -0.33 -18.28 11.77
N VAL A 16 -1.09 -17.55 12.60
CA VAL A 16 -0.94 -17.63 14.07
C VAL A 16 -1.26 -19.01 14.63
N GLU A 17 -2.34 -19.64 14.15
CA GLU A 17 -2.83 -20.91 14.70
C GLU A 17 -2.04 -22.10 14.14
N SER A 18 -1.91 -22.19 12.84
CA SER A 18 -1.25 -23.32 12.17
C SER A 18 0.28 -23.24 12.17
N ARG A 19 0.85 -22.07 12.47
CA ARG A 19 2.29 -21.78 12.40
C ARG A 19 2.92 -21.97 11.01
N ARG A 20 2.09 -22.07 9.96
CA ARG A 20 2.56 -22.17 8.59
C ARG A 20 3.17 -20.85 8.14
N PRO A 21 4.26 -20.86 7.37
CA PRO A 21 4.76 -19.65 6.72
C PRO A 21 3.67 -18.98 5.88
N PHE A 22 3.69 -17.64 5.88
CA PHE A 22 2.83 -16.84 5.03
C PHE A 22 3.71 -15.88 4.23
N HIS A 23 3.59 -15.96 2.91
CA HIS A 23 4.29 -15.07 1.98
C HIS A 23 3.25 -14.21 1.26
N PRO A 24 3.22 -12.89 1.54
CA PRO A 24 2.35 -11.98 0.81
C PRO A 24 2.62 -12.03 -0.69
N TRP A 25 1.62 -12.41 -1.45
CA TRP A 25 1.61 -12.45 -2.91
C TRP A 25 0.35 -11.77 -3.38
N GLY A 26 0.45 -10.52 -3.84
CA GLY A 26 -0.75 -9.69 -3.95
C GLY A 26 -0.75 -8.68 -5.06
N MET A 27 -1.83 -7.90 -5.07
CA MET A 27 -2.06 -6.81 -6.01
C MET A 27 -2.56 -5.57 -5.29
N ASN A 28 -2.06 -4.41 -5.69
CA ASN A 28 -2.71 -3.13 -5.45
C ASN A 28 -3.99 -3.08 -6.27
N TYR A 29 -5.11 -2.84 -5.62
CA TYR A 29 -6.41 -2.80 -6.28
C TYR A 29 -6.65 -1.50 -7.01
N GLY A 30 -6.93 -1.58 -8.28
CA GLY A 30 -7.45 -0.52 -9.15
C GLY A 30 -8.53 -1.08 -10.06
N ASN A 31 -9.37 -0.22 -10.61
CA ASN A 31 -10.38 -0.61 -11.58
C ASN A 31 -10.55 0.49 -12.63
N LYS A 32 -9.83 0.37 -13.76
CA LYS A 32 -9.93 1.24 -14.94
C LYS A 32 -9.78 2.72 -14.57
N GLY A 33 -8.79 3.02 -13.72
CA GLY A 33 -8.52 4.38 -13.25
C GLY A 33 -9.56 4.94 -12.27
N ARG A 34 -10.42 4.12 -11.68
CA ARG A 34 -11.36 4.53 -10.63
C ARG A 34 -10.78 4.22 -9.25
N LEU A 35 -11.02 5.10 -8.29
CA LEU A 35 -10.82 4.79 -6.87
C LEU A 35 -11.96 3.88 -6.38
N MET A 36 -11.67 3.06 -5.38
CA MET A 36 -12.62 2.09 -4.84
C MET A 36 -13.94 2.74 -4.39
N GLU A 37 -13.85 3.88 -3.72
CA GLU A 37 -15.00 4.62 -3.21
C GLU A 37 -15.84 5.31 -4.30
N ASP A 38 -15.37 5.33 -5.55
CA ASP A 38 -16.16 5.89 -6.65
C ASP A 38 -17.34 4.99 -7.04
N PHE A 39 -17.26 3.69 -6.73
CA PHE A 39 -18.25 2.74 -7.23
C PHE A 39 -18.71 1.68 -6.25
N TRP A 40 -18.04 1.47 -5.10
CA TRP A 40 -18.40 0.40 -4.15
C TRP A 40 -19.82 0.50 -3.57
N ASP A 41 -20.44 1.71 -3.55
CA ASP A 41 -21.82 1.89 -3.11
C ASP A 41 -22.84 1.47 -4.17
N GLN A 42 -22.52 1.66 -5.44
CA GLN A 42 -23.47 1.52 -6.57
C GLN A 42 -23.22 0.26 -7.39
N ASP A 43 -21.98 -0.22 -7.44
CA ASP A 43 -21.56 -1.33 -8.27
C ASP A 43 -20.68 -2.32 -7.47
N TRP A 44 -21.23 -2.79 -6.37
CA TRP A 44 -20.54 -3.77 -5.52
C TRP A 44 -20.27 -5.08 -6.24
N GLN A 45 -21.07 -5.45 -7.25
CA GLN A 45 -20.90 -6.71 -7.96
C GLN A 45 -19.56 -6.73 -8.72
N THR A 46 -19.22 -5.65 -9.43
CA THR A 46 -17.90 -5.50 -10.06
C THR A 46 -16.78 -5.68 -9.04
N PHE A 47 -16.90 -5.04 -7.87
CA PHE A 47 -15.93 -5.16 -6.80
C PHE A 47 -15.75 -6.61 -6.33
N ALA A 48 -16.86 -7.33 -6.13
CA ALA A 48 -16.84 -8.73 -5.72
C ALA A 48 -16.30 -9.66 -6.81
N ASP A 49 -16.54 -9.35 -8.08
CA ASP A 49 -16.02 -10.11 -9.23
C ASP A 49 -14.51 -9.92 -9.35
N ASP A 50 -14.00 -8.69 -9.19
CA ASP A 50 -12.57 -8.38 -9.16
C ASP A 50 -11.84 -9.18 -8.06
N PHE A 51 -12.43 -9.28 -6.85
CA PHE A 51 -11.83 -10.08 -5.76
C PHE A 51 -11.78 -11.57 -6.09
N ARG A 52 -12.80 -12.10 -6.78
CA ARG A 52 -12.77 -13.48 -7.25
C ARG A 52 -11.72 -13.71 -8.34
N GLU A 53 -11.56 -12.75 -9.26
CA GLU A 53 -10.49 -12.80 -10.28
C GLU A 53 -9.11 -12.75 -9.62
N LEU A 54 -8.88 -11.82 -8.70
CA LEU A 54 -7.61 -11.74 -7.97
C LEU A 54 -7.28 -13.05 -7.25
N LYS A 55 -8.28 -13.68 -6.64
CA LYS A 55 -8.11 -15.01 -6.04
C LYS A 55 -7.78 -16.09 -7.07
N ALA A 56 -8.44 -16.08 -8.22
CA ALA A 56 -8.19 -17.01 -9.30
C ALA A 56 -6.79 -16.84 -9.91
N LEU A 57 -6.26 -15.61 -9.95
CA LEU A 57 -4.88 -15.31 -10.34
C LEU A 57 -3.85 -15.81 -9.32
N GLY A 58 -4.28 -16.24 -8.13
CA GLY A 58 -3.42 -16.77 -7.08
C GLY A 58 -3.00 -15.74 -6.03
N ALA A 59 -3.59 -14.55 -6.01
CA ALA A 59 -3.35 -13.57 -4.96
C ALA A 59 -3.85 -14.08 -3.60
N ASN A 60 -3.07 -13.82 -2.55
CA ASN A 60 -3.46 -14.04 -1.17
C ASN A 60 -3.60 -12.74 -0.38
N VAL A 61 -3.08 -11.62 -0.92
CA VAL A 61 -3.22 -10.27 -0.38
C VAL A 61 -3.75 -9.33 -1.46
N VAL A 62 -4.63 -8.41 -1.07
CA VAL A 62 -5.04 -7.26 -1.89
C VAL A 62 -4.80 -6.00 -1.08
N ARG A 63 -4.00 -5.08 -1.63
CA ARG A 63 -3.80 -3.76 -1.04
C ARG A 63 -4.87 -2.81 -1.54
N VAL A 64 -5.59 -2.20 -0.60
CA VAL A 64 -6.69 -1.26 -0.85
C VAL A 64 -6.36 0.10 -0.25
N HIS A 65 -6.74 1.17 -0.94
CA HIS A 65 -6.41 2.54 -0.56
C HIS A 65 -7.67 3.30 -0.12
N LEU A 66 -7.75 3.62 1.18
CA LEU A 66 -8.89 4.34 1.74
C LEU A 66 -8.68 5.86 1.61
N GLN A 67 -9.63 6.52 0.92
CA GLN A 67 -9.55 7.97 0.69
C GLN A 67 -10.01 8.75 1.92
N TYR A 68 -9.13 9.58 2.47
CA TYR A 68 -9.37 10.34 3.70
C TYR A 68 -10.68 11.14 3.67
N GLY A 69 -10.92 11.89 2.59
CA GLY A 69 -12.12 12.72 2.43
C GLY A 69 -13.43 11.95 2.31
N LYS A 70 -13.37 10.62 2.02
CA LYS A 70 -14.54 9.74 2.02
C LYS A 70 -14.84 9.20 3.41
N PHE A 71 -13.79 8.96 4.21
CA PHE A 71 -13.88 8.39 5.55
C PHE A 71 -14.08 9.41 6.66
N MET A 72 -13.78 10.70 6.42
CA MET A 72 -13.89 11.76 7.42
C MET A 72 -14.76 12.90 6.92
N SER A 73 -15.86 13.17 7.61
CA SER A 73 -16.76 14.30 7.35
C SER A 73 -16.41 15.57 8.15
N GLY A 74 -15.44 15.47 9.04
CA GLY A 74 -14.88 16.54 9.86
C GLY A 74 -13.62 16.04 10.59
N PRO A 75 -12.86 16.92 11.27
CA PRO A 75 -11.61 16.60 11.91
C PRO A 75 -11.67 15.43 12.91
N ASP A 76 -12.76 15.30 13.60
CA ASP A 76 -13.06 14.31 14.64
C ASP A 76 -14.34 13.51 14.33
N LYS A 77 -14.81 13.59 13.06
CA LYS A 77 -16.09 13.01 12.66
C LYS A 77 -15.92 11.97 11.55
N PRO A 78 -15.69 10.69 11.90
CA PRO A 78 -15.68 9.60 10.93
C PRO A 78 -17.04 9.47 10.21
N ASN A 79 -16.97 9.06 8.94
CA ASN A 79 -18.15 8.82 8.10
C ASN A 79 -18.67 7.39 8.34
N PRO A 80 -19.86 7.20 8.98
CA PRO A 80 -20.35 5.87 9.28
C PRO A 80 -20.72 5.04 8.05
N GLN A 81 -21.06 5.68 6.93
CA GLN A 81 -21.35 4.98 5.67
C GLN A 81 -20.07 4.34 5.12
N ALA A 82 -18.96 5.07 5.04
CA ALA A 82 -17.69 4.54 4.59
C ALA A 82 -17.18 3.40 5.50
N LEU A 83 -17.34 3.55 6.83
CA LEU A 83 -17.00 2.50 7.79
C LEU A 83 -17.90 1.25 7.62
N THR A 84 -19.16 1.42 7.26
CA THR A 84 -20.06 0.29 6.93
C THR A 84 -19.60 -0.43 5.66
N GLN A 85 -19.15 0.30 4.64
CA GLN A 85 -18.59 -0.30 3.43
C GLN A 85 -17.25 -1.00 3.70
N LEU A 86 -16.41 -0.45 4.56
CA LEU A 86 -15.18 -1.13 5.02
C LEU A 86 -15.52 -2.47 5.70
N ALA A 87 -16.51 -2.49 6.60
CA ALA A 87 -16.98 -3.73 7.22
C ALA A 87 -17.53 -4.74 6.18
N ARG A 88 -18.14 -4.26 5.11
CA ARG A 88 -18.58 -5.11 3.98
C ARG A 88 -17.41 -5.66 3.19
N LEU A 89 -16.37 -4.85 2.97
CA LEU A 89 -15.12 -5.27 2.33
C LEU A 89 -14.41 -6.37 3.12
N LEU A 90 -14.30 -6.22 4.45
CA LEU A 90 -13.73 -7.25 5.32
C LEU A 90 -14.47 -8.60 5.15
N ARG A 91 -15.81 -8.59 5.16
CA ARG A 91 -16.59 -9.81 4.92
C ARG A 91 -16.36 -10.42 3.53
N LEU A 92 -16.19 -9.59 2.50
CA LEU A 92 -15.85 -10.07 1.15
C LEU A 92 -14.47 -10.73 1.14
N ALA A 93 -13.49 -10.11 1.77
CA ALA A 93 -12.14 -10.63 1.91
C ALA A 93 -12.12 -11.97 2.66
N GLU A 94 -12.86 -12.08 3.77
CA GLU A 94 -13.04 -13.34 4.50
C GLU A 94 -13.69 -14.43 3.64
N ALA A 95 -14.75 -14.09 2.91
CA ALA A 95 -15.47 -15.03 2.06
C ALA A 95 -14.63 -15.51 0.86
N THR A 96 -13.75 -14.67 0.34
CA THR A 96 -12.84 -15.02 -0.78
C THR A 96 -11.53 -15.64 -0.32
N GLY A 97 -11.21 -15.56 0.98
CA GLY A 97 -9.94 -16.02 1.53
C GLY A 97 -8.75 -15.19 1.03
N ILE A 98 -8.93 -13.88 0.93
CA ILE A 98 -7.92 -12.88 0.60
C ILE A 98 -7.67 -12.01 1.83
N TYR A 99 -6.41 -11.75 2.13
CA TYR A 99 -6.02 -10.79 3.16
C TYR A 99 -5.99 -9.37 2.61
N LEU A 100 -6.25 -8.39 3.46
CA LEU A 100 -6.23 -6.98 3.11
C LEU A 100 -5.01 -6.30 3.70
N ASP A 101 -4.26 -5.65 2.85
CA ASP A 101 -3.31 -4.60 3.18
C ASP A 101 -4.07 -3.27 3.07
N ILE A 102 -4.33 -2.64 4.23
CA ILE A 102 -5.23 -1.48 4.32
C ILE A 102 -4.39 -0.21 4.38
N THR A 103 -4.17 0.42 3.22
CA THR A 103 -3.52 1.72 3.12
C THR A 103 -4.52 2.83 3.41
N GLY A 104 -4.22 3.68 4.39
CA GLY A 104 -5.08 4.78 4.79
C GLY A 104 -4.65 6.15 4.27
N LEU A 105 -5.43 7.15 4.66
CA LEU A 105 -5.15 8.58 4.47
C LEU A 105 -4.98 9.00 3.00
N GLY A 106 -5.41 8.19 2.04
CA GLY A 106 -5.38 8.53 0.63
C GLY A 106 -6.06 9.88 0.37
N SER A 107 -5.38 10.76 -0.34
CA SER A 107 -5.88 12.09 -0.72
C SER A 107 -5.45 12.38 -2.15
N TYR A 108 -5.67 11.38 -3.01
CA TYR A 108 -5.04 11.30 -4.32
C TYR A 108 -5.64 12.29 -5.32
N ARG A 109 -6.95 12.57 -5.24
CA ARG A 109 -7.57 13.58 -6.08
C ARG A 109 -7.72 14.90 -5.32
N PRO A 110 -7.12 15.99 -5.79
CA PRO A 110 -7.24 17.30 -5.15
C PRO A 110 -8.69 17.73 -4.88
N ALA A 111 -9.60 17.39 -5.78
CA ALA A 111 -11.02 17.74 -5.65
C ALA A 111 -11.75 16.99 -4.51
N ASP A 112 -11.22 15.86 -4.05
CA ASP A 112 -11.81 15.06 -2.96
C ASP A 112 -11.26 15.44 -1.58
N VAL A 113 -10.25 16.33 -1.54
CA VAL A 113 -9.67 16.78 -0.28
C VAL A 113 -10.59 17.80 0.39
N PRO A 114 -11.06 17.55 1.63
CA PRO A 114 -11.89 18.52 2.33
C PRO A 114 -11.12 19.84 2.60
N ALA A 115 -11.74 20.97 2.33
CA ALA A 115 -11.11 22.28 2.53
C ALA A 115 -10.62 22.51 3.97
N TRP A 116 -11.33 21.97 4.97
CA TRP A 116 -10.90 22.03 6.36
C TRP A 116 -9.62 21.22 6.64
N TYR A 117 -9.42 20.09 5.94
CA TYR A 117 -8.21 19.28 6.07
C TYR A 117 -7.02 19.93 5.36
N ASP A 118 -7.27 20.53 4.19
CA ASP A 118 -6.24 21.23 3.42
C ASP A 118 -5.67 22.43 4.18
N ALA A 119 -6.50 23.11 4.97
CA ALA A 119 -6.13 24.29 5.76
C ALA A 119 -5.45 23.99 7.12
N MET A 120 -5.36 22.71 7.53
CA MET A 120 -4.81 22.35 8.85
C MET A 120 -3.31 22.57 8.96
N ASP A 121 -2.87 23.02 10.13
CA ASP A 121 -1.48 22.91 10.54
C ASP A 121 -1.07 21.46 10.86
N GLU A 122 0.21 21.22 11.10
CA GLU A 122 0.75 19.88 11.34
C GLU A 122 0.10 19.18 12.54
N PRO A 123 0.03 19.79 13.75
CA PRO A 123 -0.57 19.13 14.91
C PRO A 123 -2.04 18.75 14.69
N ALA A 124 -2.83 19.66 14.11
CA ALA A 124 -4.24 19.41 13.83
C ALA A 124 -4.42 18.32 12.78
N ARG A 125 -3.59 18.33 11.73
CA ARG A 125 -3.63 17.30 10.67
C ARG A 125 -3.27 15.92 11.22
N TRP A 126 -2.22 15.81 12.02
CA TRP A 126 -1.84 14.53 12.63
C TRP A 126 -2.90 14.02 13.61
N ALA A 127 -3.54 14.92 14.38
CA ALA A 127 -4.66 14.55 15.24
C ALA A 127 -5.85 14.03 14.43
N ALA A 128 -6.18 14.68 13.32
CA ALA A 128 -7.26 14.25 12.45
C ALA A 128 -6.94 12.93 11.73
N GLN A 129 -5.70 12.69 11.33
CA GLN A 129 -5.21 11.42 10.82
C GLN A 129 -5.30 10.30 11.86
N ALA A 130 -4.95 10.60 13.11
CA ALA A 130 -5.09 9.66 14.22
C ALA A 130 -6.56 9.25 14.43
N ARG A 131 -7.50 10.19 14.34
CA ARG A 131 -8.95 9.91 14.41
C ARG A 131 -9.44 9.00 13.29
N PHE A 132 -8.95 9.21 12.07
CA PHE A 132 -9.23 8.30 10.96
C PHE A 132 -8.79 6.86 11.32
N TRP A 133 -7.55 6.70 11.80
CA TRP A 133 -7.01 5.38 12.13
C TRP A 133 -7.69 4.73 13.33
N GLU A 134 -8.10 5.49 14.35
CA GLU A 134 -8.93 4.98 15.44
C GLU A 134 -10.24 4.36 14.90
N ALA A 135 -10.93 5.07 14.00
CA ALA A 135 -12.20 4.61 13.44
C ALA A 135 -12.01 3.38 12.51
N VAL A 136 -10.97 3.36 11.70
CA VAL A 136 -10.65 2.21 10.84
C VAL A 136 -10.29 0.99 11.68
N ALA A 137 -9.41 1.14 12.67
CA ALA A 137 -8.99 0.05 13.54
C ALA A 137 -10.14 -0.53 14.35
N GLU A 138 -11.08 0.30 14.85
CA GLU A 138 -12.29 -0.15 15.56
C GLU A 138 -13.13 -1.10 14.69
N VAL A 139 -13.27 -0.81 13.39
CA VAL A 139 -14.02 -1.68 12.46
C VAL A 139 -13.25 -2.94 12.12
N CYS A 140 -11.93 -2.85 11.99
CA CYS A 140 -11.07 -3.92 11.47
C CYS A 140 -10.64 -4.94 12.53
N ARG A 141 -10.54 -4.56 13.80
CA ARG A 141 -9.88 -5.31 14.89
C ARG A 141 -10.29 -6.77 15.07
N SER A 142 -11.50 -7.12 14.68
CA SER A 142 -12.01 -8.50 14.85
C SER A 142 -11.96 -9.34 13.57
N SER A 143 -11.57 -8.75 12.44
CA SER A 143 -11.53 -9.46 11.16
C SER A 143 -10.20 -10.17 10.96
N THR A 144 -10.24 -11.47 10.75
CA THR A 144 -9.06 -12.26 10.40
C THR A 144 -8.55 -12.02 8.98
N ALA A 145 -9.26 -11.23 8.18
CA ALA A 145 -8.83 -10.87 6.83
C ALA A 145 -7.85 -9.70 6.78
N VAL A 146 -7.60 -9.00 7.86
CA VAL A 146 -6.61 -7.92 7.88
C VAL A 146 -5.20 -8.52 7.92
N PHE A 147 -4.37 -8.19 6.93
CA PHE A 147 -2.94 -8.45 6.97
C PHE A 147 -2.24 -7.35 7.77
N CYS A 148 -2.45 -6.10 7.37
CA CYS A 148 -1.82 -4.97 8.01
C CYS A 148 -2.59 -3.67 7.81
N TYR A 149 -2.21 -2.67 8.61
CA TYR A 149 -2.48 -1.26 8.39
C TYR A 149 -1.22 -0.62 7.79
N ASP A 150 -1.33 -0.13 6.57
CA ASP A 150 -0.32 0.73 5.95
C ASP A 150 -0.70 2.19 6.18
N LEU A 151 0.09 2.90 7.00
CA LEU A 151 -0.30 4.21 7.53
C LEU A 151 -0.53 5.27 6.46
N LEU A 152 0.21 5.22 5.36
CA LEU A 152 0.06 6.14 4.22
C LEU A 152 0.92 5.67 3.05
N ASN A 153 0.38 5.78 1.85
CA ASN A 153 1.14 5.61 0.61
C ASN A 153 2.16 6.74 0.44
N GLU A 154 3.43 6.37 0.31
CA GLU A 154 4.55 7.24 -0.07
C GLU A 154 4.67 8.57 0.71
N PRO A 155 4.70 8.54 2.05
CA PRO A 155 4.86 9.76 2.82
C PRO A 155 6.25 10.37 2.66
N ILE A 156 6.30 11.72 2.72
CA ILE A 156 7.54 12.49 2.76
C ILE A 156 7.58 13.35 4.02
N SER A 157 8.67 13.24 4.77
CA SER A 157 9.08 14.23 5.75
C SER A 157 9.84 15.36 5.04
N PRO A 158 9.49 16.63 5.21
CA PRO A 158 10.02 17.71 4.38
C PRO A 158 11.52 17.95 4.63
N GLY A 159 12.26 18.23 3.55
CA GLY A 159 13.65 18.64 3.61
C GLY A 159 13.86 20.15 3.83
N GLY A 160 12.77 20.94 3.84
CA GLY A 160 12.75 22.38 4.05
C GLY A 160 11.32 22.86 4.21
N LYS A 161 11.15 24.16 4.54
CA LYS A 161 9.84 24.76 4.74
C LYS A 161 9.04 24.80 3.43
N ARG A 162 7.76 24.49 3.54
CA ARG A 162 6.74 24.53 2.46
C ARG A 162 5.63 25.49 2.88
N GLU A 163 4.93 26.05 1.90
CA GLU A 163 3.79 26.93 2.15
C GLU A 163 2.55 26.12 2.62
N ALA A 164 1.64 26.82 3.28
CA ALA A 164 0.36 26.25 3.68
C ALA A 164 -0.37 25.63 2.48
N GLY A 165 -0.98 24.46 2.66
CA GLY A 165 -1.62 23.69 1.60
C GLY A 165 -0.67 22.86 0.71
N GLN A 166 0.64 23.08 0.76
CA GLN A 166 1.63 22.32 -0.05
C GLN A 166 2.02 20.97 0.57
N TRP A 167 1.12 20.29 1.24
CA TRP A 167 1.36 18.97 1.81
C TRP A 167 1.19 17.84 0.78
N ARG A 168 0.55 18.10 -0.37
CA ARG A 168 0.56 17.20 -1.53
C ARG A 168 1.78 17.48 -2.39
N SER A 169 2.32 16.46 -3.07
CA SER A 169 3.53 16.63 -3.88
C SER A 169 3.34 17.56 -5.08
N GLY A 170 2.12 17.62 -5.59
CA GLY A 170 1.77 18.34 -6.82
C GLY A 170 2.22 17.62 -8.10
N HIS A 171 2.76 16.40 -8.00
CA HIS A 171 3.18 15.58 -9.12
C HIS A 171 2.12 14.52 -9.43
N LEU A 172 1.22 14.85 -10.37
CA LEU A 172 0.14 13.94 -10.75
C LEU A 172 0.64 12.83 -11.70
N PHE A 173 0.32 11.60 -11.34
CA PHE A 173 0.43 10.45 -12.23
C PHE A 173 -0.96 9.91 -12.53
N GLY A 174 -1.35 9.87 -13.81
CA GLY A 174 -2.71 9.46 -14.19
C GLY A 174 -3.83 10.35 -13.60
N GLY A 175 -3.51 11.59 -13.20
CA GLY A 175 -4.47 12.50 -12.55
C GLY A 175 -4.52 12.40 -11.02
N TYR A 176 -3.69 11.54 -10.41
CA TYR A 176 -3.62 11.31 -8.97
C TYR A 176 -2.31 11.81 -8.37
N ASP A 177 -2.37 12.35 -7.16
CA ASP A 177 -1.22 12.75 -6.34
C ASP A 177 -1.00 11.70 -5.26
N PHE A 178 -0.08 10.77 -5.50
CA PHE A 178 0.17 9.63 -4.62
C PHE A 178 1.12 9.93 -3.46
N VAL A 179 1.87 11.04 -3.52
CA VAL A 179 2.94 11.37 -2.58
C VAL A 179 2.55 12.55 -1.71
N HIS A 180 2.59 12.39 -0.38
CA HIS A 180 2.15 13.42 0.55
C HIS A 180 3.22 13.77 1.57
N HIS A 181 3.37 15.08 1.86
CA HIS A 181 4.21 15.56 2.95
C HIS A 181 3.46 15.44 4.28
N ILE A 182 4.05 14.75 5.25
CA ILE A 182 3.47 14.60 6.59
C ILE A 182 3.60 15.86 7.45
N ALA A 183 4.53 16.74 7.10
CA ALA A 183 4.77 18.03 7.72
C ALA A 183 5.12 19.07 6.65
N LEU A 184 4.93 20.36 6.94
CA LEU A 184 5.27 21.45 6.02
C LEU A 184 6.54 22.21 6.43
N ASP A 185 6.94 22.13 7.69
CA ASP A 185 8.12 22.81 8.22
C ASP A 185 8.87 21.87 9.16
N PRO A 186 10.15 21.58 8.90
CA PRO A 186 10.95 20.81 9.84
C PRO A 186 11.15 21.54 11.17
N ALA A 187 11.07 22.88 11.21
CA ALA A 187 11.24 23.70 12.42
C ALA A 187 12.47 23.29 13.25
N GLY A 188 13.59 23.04 12.58
CA GLY A 188 14.85 22.60 13.19
C GLY A 188 14.94 21.11 13.57
N ARG A 189 13.88 20.35 13.40
CA ARG A 189 13.87 18.89 13.64
C ARG A 189 14.57 18.15 12.48
N LYS A 190 15.15 16.99 12.77
CA LYS A 190 15.60 16.06 11.72
C LYS A 190 14.39 15.43 11.03
N ARG A 191 14.54 15.14 9.75
CA ARG A 191 13.45 14.53 8.97
C ARG A 191 13.03 13.18 9.52
N GLU A 192 14.01 12.39 9.97
CA GLU A 192 13.80 11.07 10.57
C GLU A 192 13.03 11.17 11.87
N ASP A 193 13.30 12.18 12.70
CA ASP A 193 12.60 12.40 13.98
C ASP A 193 11.12 12.76 13.73
N ILE A 194 10.83 13.55 12.68
CA ILE A 194 9.46 13.87 12.26
C ILE A 194 8.75 12.58 11.81
N ALA A 195 9.39 11.76 10.98
CA ALA A 195 8.83 10.51 10.49
C ALA A 195 8.49 9.55 11.64
N VAL A 196 9.44 9.36 12.57
CA VAL A 196 9.25 8.51 13.77
C VAL A 196 8.11 9.04 14.66
N ALA A 197 8.06 10.35 14.92
CA ALA A 197 7.01 10.94 15.74
C ALA A 197 5.61 10.76 15.11
N TRP A 198 5.51 10.92 13.79
CA TRP A 198 4.27 10.71 13.05
C TRP A 198 3.83 9.24 13.10
N ILE A 199 4.73 8.29 12.84
CA ILE A 199 4.42 6.86 12.95
C ILE A 199 3.92 6.53 14.35
N ARG A 200 4.62 6.95 15.40
CA ARG A 200 4.23 6.70 16.80
C ARG A 200 2.84 7.21 17.11
N GLN A 201 2.50 8.41 16.64
CA GLN A 201 1.18 8.98 16.88
C GLN A 201 0.07 8.16 16.22
N LEU A 202 0.25 7.75 14.95
CA LEU A 202 -0.78 7.01 14.23
C LEU A 202 -0.85 5.54 14.67
N SER A 203 0.29 4.89 14.87
CA SER A 203 0.33 3.53 15.45
C SER A 203 -0.30 3.50 16.84
N GLY A 204 -0.02 4.51 17.67
CA GLY A 204 -0.65 4.66 18.98
C GLY A 204 -2.18 4.80 18.90
N ALA A 205 -2.70 5.46 17.86
CA ALA A 205 -4.14 5.57 17.62
C ALA A 205 -4.75 4.20 17.25
N ILE A 206 -4.14 3.46 16.34
CA ILE A 206 -4.54 2.09 15.98
C ILE A 206 -4.51 1.19 17.21
N ARG A 207 -3.43 1.22 17.98
CA ARG A 207 -3.20 0.34 19.14
C ARG A 207 -4.17 0.57 20.32
N LYS A 208 -4.95 1.65 20.32
CA LYS A 208 -6.08 1.81 21.27
C LYS A 208 -7.20 0.80 21.01
N HIS A 209 -7.37 0.35 19.80
CA HIS A 209 -8.46 -0.52 19.37
C HIS A 209 -7.98 -1.91 18.95
N ASP A 210 -6.80 -1.99 18.36
CA ASP A 210 -6.25 -3.19 17.77
C ASP A 210 -4.79 -3.41 18.18
N GLN A 211 -4.55 -4.43 18.99
CA GLN A 211 -3.23 -4.79 19.52
C GLN A 211 -2.50 -5.85 18.65
N GLU A 212 -3.17 -6.40 17.63
CA GLU A 212 -2.76 -7.66 17.04
C GLU A 212 -2.38 -7.57 15.57
N HIS A 213 -3.13 -6.80 14.75
CA HIS A 213 -2.79 -6.68 13.33
C HIS A 213 -1.52 -5.86 13.11
N LEU A 214 -0.81 -6.20 12.05
CA LEU A 214 0.50 -5.60 11.73
C LEU A 214 0.37 -4.15 11.25
N ILE A 215 1.40 -3.34 11.49
CA ILE A 215 1.47 -1.94 11.05
C ILE A 215 2.73 -1.74 10.21
N THR A 216 2.57 -1.08 9.08
CA THR A 216 3.64 -0.68 8.18
C THR A 216 3.40 0.73 7.60
N VAL A 217 4.28 1.15 6.71
CA VAL A 217 4.17 2.38 5.90
C VAL A 217 4.67 2.07 4.51
N GLY A 218 3.92 2.41 3.48
CA GLY A 218 4.31 2.26 2.08
C GLY A 218 5.43 3.25 1.71
N LEU A 219 6.69 2.82 1.78
CA LEU A 219 7.85 3.70 1.72
C LEU A 219 8.35 3.89 0.28
N LEU A 220 8.68 5.15 -0.04
CA LEU A 220 9.45 5.46 -1.24
C LEU A 220 10.84 4.81 -1.19
N PRO A 221 11.34 4.33 -2.34
CA PRO A 221 12.65 3.73 -2.41
C PRO A 221 13.75 4.76 -2.18
N TRP A 222 14.87 4.29 -1.63
CA TRP A 222 16.13 5.01 -1.76
C TRP A 222 16.63 4.88 -3.20
N SER A 223 17.21 5.93 -3.75
CA SER A 223 17.94 5.86 -5.01
C SER A 223 19.27 6.61 -4.93
N ARG A 224 20.20 6.29 -5.83
CA ARG A 224 21.47 7.04 -5.94
C ARG A 224 21.24 8.52 -6.21
N GLN A 225 20.18 8.84 -6.96
CA GLN A 225 19.81 10.21 -7.32
C GLN A 225 19.15 10.95 -6.15
N TRP A 226 18.25 10.29 -5.43
CA TRP A 226 17.36 10.94 -4.47
C TRP A 226 17.79 10.79 -3.02
N LYS A 227 18.64 9.79 -2.69
CA LYS A 227 19.23 9.54 -1.36
C LYS A 227 18.27 9.84 -0.18
N HIS A 228 17.42 8.89 0.17
CA HIS A 228 16.46 9.06 1.26
C HIS A 228 15.55 10.28 1.11
N LEU A 229 15.07 10.54 -0.11
CA LEU A 229 14.21 11.69 -0.43
C LEU A 229 13.04 11.85 0.55
N SER A 230 12.44 10.74 0.98
CA SER A 230 11.28 10.74 1.88
C SER A 230 11.59 11.20 3.31
N GLY A 231 12.83 11.06 3.78
CA GLY A 231 13.18 11.20 5.19
C GLY A 231 12.77 10.03 6.08
N PHE A 232 12.13 9.00 5.53
CA PHE A 232 11.81 7.75 6.20
C PHE A 232 12.96 6.76 6.03
N LEU A 233 14.04 6.97 6.81
CA LEU A 233 15.19 6.06 6.80
C LEU A 233 14.77 4.69 7.36
N PRO A 234 14.98 3.58 6.64
CA PRO A 234 14.58 2.26 7.10
C PRO A 234 15.09 1.91 8.50
N SER A 235 16.37 2.23 8.80
CA SER A 235 16.96 2.00 10.12
C SER A 235 16.34 2.82 11.25
N SER A 236 15.77 4.00 10.94
CA SER A 236 15.12 4.85 11.93
C SER A 236 13.67 4.47 12.19
N VAL A 237 12.95 4.04 11.14
CA VAL A 237 11.52 3.73 11.24
C VAL A 237 11.23 2.27 11.56
N ALA A 238 12.15 1.33 11.27
CA ALA A 238 11.97 -0.10 11.55
C ALA A 238 11.60 -0.42 13.01
N PRO A 239 12.16 0.24 14.04
CA PRO A 239 11.76 -0.02 15.43
C PRO A 239 10.29 0.31 15.73
N GLU A 240 9.66 1.17 14.95
CA GLU A 240 8.29 1.65 15.15
C GLU A 240 7.24 0.85 14.35
N LEU A 241 7.68 -0.07 13.48
CA LEU A 241 6.85 -0.84 12.57
C LEU A 241 7.01 -2.33 12.81
N ASP A 242 6.00 -3.10 12.46
CA ASP A 242 6.05 -4.57 12.55
C ASP A 242 6.90 -5.16 11.41
N PHE A 243 6.82 -4.56 10.23
CA PHE A 243 7.63 -4.90 9.06
C PHE A 243 7.85 -3.65 8.18
N LEU A 244 8.74 -3.74 7.21
CA LEU A 244 9.03 -2.66 6.27
C LEU A 244 8.39 -2.95 4.91
N SER A 245 7.65 -1.98 4.39
CA SER A 245 7.14 -1.98 3.02
C SER A 245 7.93 -1.00 2.16
N VAL A 246 8.17 -1.35 0.90
CA VAL A 246 8.87 -0.49 -0.06
C VAL A 246 8.30 -0.62 -1.45
N HIS A 247 8.23 0.49 -2.17
CA HIS A 247 7.80 0.57 -3.56
C HIS A 247 9.02 0.57 -4.47
N ILE A 248 9.24 -0.50 -5.25
CA ILE A 248 10.40 -0.62 -6.13
C ILE A 248 9.95 -0.99 -7.54
N TYR A 249 10.24 -0.11 -8.48
CA TYR A 249 10.01 -0.29 -9.90
C TYR A 249 11.37 -0.38 -10.62
N PRO A 250 11.80 -1.58 -11.04
CA PRO A 250 13.09 -1.73 -11.71
C PRO A 250 13.17 -0.91 -12.99
N ASP A 251 14.35 -0.35 -13.26
CA ASP A 251 14.66 0.39 -14.48
C ASP A 251 15.67 -0.41 -15.33
N ALA A 252 15.29 -0.78 -16.54
CA ALA A 252 16.17 -1.52 -17.46
C ALA A 252 17.50 -0.79 -17.77
N LYS A 253 17.52 0.54 -17.63
CA LYS A 253 18.74 1.36 -17.81
C LYS A 253 19.63 1.36 -16.58
N LYS A 254 19.13 0.87 -15.42
CA LYS A 254 19.84 0.87 -14.15
C LYS A 254 19.57 -0.45 -13.40
N PRO A 255 19.97 -1.59 -13.95
CA PRO A 255 19.55 -2.90 -13.48
C PRO A 255 19.93 -3.20 -12.03
N ASP A 256 21.01 -2.63 -11.51
CA ASP A 256 21.49 -2.88 -10.14
C ASP A 256 20.82 -1.97 -9.09
N GLU A 257 20.23 -0.83 -9.50
CA GLU A 257 19.73 0.20 -8.56
C GLU A 257 18.59 -0.34 -7.70
N ALA A 258 17.70 -1.16 -8.25
CA ALA A 258 16.57 -1.76 -7.52
C ALA A 258 17.04 -2.65 -6.37
N MET A 259 18.04 -3.52 -6.60
CA MET A 259 18.61 -4.38 -5.55
C MET A 259 19.44 -3.59 -4.54
N GLU A 260 20.19 -2.56 -4.99
CA GLU A 260 20.91 -1.67 -4.07
C GLU A 260 19.95 -0.91 -3.15
N CYS A 261 18.81 -0.46 -3.69
CA CYS A 261 17.74 0.14 -2.92
C CYS A 261 17.18 -0.86 -1.90
N LEU A 262 16.78 -2.05 -2.33
CA LEU A 262 16.19 -3.06 -1.45
C LEU A 262 17.10 -3.42 -0.28
N ARG A 263 18.42 -3.49 -0.49
CA ARG A 263 19.40 -3.75 0.58
C ARG A 263 19.36 -2.73 1.71
N GLN A 264 18.92 -1.49 1.46
CA GLN A 264 18.78 -0.48 2.51
C GLN A 264 17.61 -0.81 3.47
N PHE A 265 16.67 -1.63 3.03
CA PHE A 265 15.52 -2.08 3.83
C PHE A 265 15.81 -3.34 4.66
N ALA A 266 16.96 -3.94 4.52
CA ALA A 266 17.41 -5.06 5.38
C ALA A 266 17.78 -4.56 6.80
N ALA A 267 16.80 -4.05 7.54
CA ALA A 267 16.96 -3.41 8.85
C ALA A 267 16.42 -4.26 10.03
N GLY A 268 16.51 -5.59 9.91
CA GLY A 268 16.12 -6.51 10.99
C GLY A 268 14.62 -6.72 11.15
N LYS A 269 13.84 -6.40 10.13
CA LYS A 269 12.38 -6.64 10.05
C LYS A 269 12.07 -7.39 8.76
N PRO A 270 10.92 -8.11 8.67
CA PRO A 270 10.44 -8.60 7.39
C PRO A 270 10.32 -7.46 6.38
N VAL A 271 10.55 -7.73 5.11
CA VAL A 271 10.46 -6.73 4.03
C VAL A 271 9.44 -7.19 2.99
N VAL A 272 8.49 -6.33 2.67
CA VAL A 272 7.53 -6.52 1.58
C VAL A 272 7.80 -5.49 0.48
N ILE A 273 7.98 -5.96 -0.75
CA ILE A 273 7.90 -5.08 -1.92
C ILE A 273 6.42 -4.87 -2.21
N GLU A 274 5.90 -3.75 -1.71
CA GLU A 274 4.46 -3.48 -1.66
C GLU A 274 3.92 -2.89 -2.96
N GLU A 275 4.84 -2.36 -3.79
CA GLU A 275 4.55 -2.00 -5.17
C GLU A 275 5.70 -2.39 -6.09
N THR A 276 5.36 -3.14 -7.14
CA THR A 276 6.28 -3.42 -8.26
C THR A 276 5.48 -3.67 -9.53
N PHE A 277 6.04 -3.23 -10.67
CA PHE A 277 5.37 -3.36 -11.97
C PHE A 277 6.38 -3.03 -13.08
N PRO A 278 6.22 -3.52 -14.32
CA PRO A 278 7.12 -3.21 -15.43
C PRO A 278 6.86 -1.81 -16.03
N LEU A 279 7.05 -0.75 -15.22
CA LEU A 279 6.90 0.65 -15.66
C LEU A 279 8.06 1.14 -16.51
N SER A 280 9.30 0.76 -16.14
CA SER A 280 10.54 1.21 -16.79
C SER A 280 11.43 0.06 -17.23
N CYS A 281 10.89 -1.16 -17.25
CA CYS A 281 11.57 -2.39 -17.72
C CYS A 281 10.57 -3.31 -18.39
N GLY A 282 11.05 -4.40 -19.03
CA GLY A 282 10.20 -5.49 -19.49
C GLY A 282 9.91 -6.50 -18.39
N VAL A 283 9.02 -7.45 -18.68
CA VAL A 283 8.66 -8.51 -17.74
C VAL A 283 9.82 -9.46 -17.41
N VAL A 284 10.80 -9.59 -18.29
CA VAL A 284 12.00 -10.42 -18.07
C VAL A 284 12.92 -9.80 -17.03
N GLU A 285 13.18 -8.50 -17.14
CA GLU A 285 13.97 -7.76 -16.16
C GLU A 285 13.26 -7.70 -14.82
N LEU A 286 11.93 -7.49 -14.83
CA LEU A 286 11.13 -7.53 -13.61
C LEU A 286 11.21 -8.90 -12.93
N GLU A 287 11.05 -10.00 -13.66
CA GLU A 287 11.20 -11.36 -13.10
C GLU A 287 12.59 -11.58 -12.51
N THR A 288 13.63 -11.12 -13.21
CA THR A 288 15.02 -11.22 -12.73
C THR A 288 15.19 -10.50 -11.38
N PHE A 289 14.66 -9.27 -11.28
CA PHE A 289 14.66 -8.52 -10.03
C PHE A 289 13.85 -9.23 -8.94
N MET A 290 12.63 -9.68 -9.23
CA MET A 290 11.77 -10.35 -8.25
C MET A 290 12.45 -11.62 -7.69
N ARG A 291 13.09 -12.41 -8.56
CA ARG A 291 13.82 -13.62 -8.12
C ARG A 291 15.03 -13.27 -7.24
N ALA A 292 15.81 -12.27 -7.62
CA ALA A 292 16.94 -11.79 -6.83
C ALA A 292 16.49 -11.19 -5.49
N SER A 293 15.37 -10.48 -5.46
CA SER A 293 14.85 -9.82 -4.26
C SER A 293 14.47 -10.77 -3.12
N ARG A 294 14.28 -12.08 -3.40
CA ARG A 294 14.01 -13.12 -2.39
C ARG A 294 15.11 -13.27 -1.33
N GLU A 295 16.30 -12.75 -1.57
CA GLU A 295 17.36 -12.69 -0.56
C GLU A 295 17.01 -11.79 0.62
N ILE A 296 16.05 -10.85 0.43
CA ILE A 296 15.72 -9.80 1.40
C ILE A 296 14.22 -9.74 1.64
N ALA A 297 13.43 -9.71 0.56
CA ALA A 297 11.98 -9.58 0.63
C ALA A 297 11.30 -10.95 0.85
N CYS A 298 10.24 -10.93 1.64
CA CYS A 298 9.38 -12.10 1.91
C CYS A 298 7.94 -11.93 1.40
N GLY A 299 7.62 -10.82 0.70
CA GLY A 299 6.32 -10.56 0.09
C GLY A 299 6.43 -9.62 -1.12
N TRP A 300 5.49 -9.75 -2.06
CA TRP A 300 5.47 -8.98 -3.32
C TRP A 300 4.03 -8.64 -3.69
N ILE A 301 3.77 -7.38 -3.93
CA ILE A 301 2.47 -6.85 -4.34
C ILE A 301 2.66 -6.04 -5.63
N GLY A 302 1.94 -6.42 -6.69
CA GLY A 302 1.97 -5.72 -7.96
C GLY A 302 0.72 -4.85 -8.17
N HIS A 303 0.25 -4.73 -9.43
CA HIS A 303 -0.91 -3.89 -9.75
C HIS A 303 -1.98 -4.67 -10.52
N TYR A 304 -3.23 -4.35 -10.23
CA TYR A 304 -4.43 -4.82 -10.93
C TYR A 304 -5.28 -3.61 -11.32
N ASP A 305 -5.84 -3.62 -12.54
CA ASP A 305 -6.60 -2.48 -13.08
C ASP A 305 -8.01 -2.87 -13.59
N GLY A 306 -8.56 -3.97 -13.09
CA GLY A 306 -9.94 -4.39 -13.37
C GLY A 306 -10.16 -5.12 -14.69
N ASP A 307 -9.15 -5.28 -15.55
CA ASP A 307 -9.25 -6.15 -16.73
C ASP A 307 -8.79 -7.58 -16.37
N THR A 308 -9.61 -8.57 -16.67
CA THR A 308 -9.24 -9.98 -16.48
C THR A 308 -8.29 -10.47 -17.58
N LEU A 309 -7.52 -11.54 -17.31
CA LEU A 309 -6.68 -12.15 -18.34
C LEU A 309 -7.50 -12.61 -19.56
N ALA A 310 -8.71 -13.11 -19.35
CA ALA A 310 -9.59 -13.56 -20.43
C ALA A 310 -10.03 -12.40 -21.33
N GLU A 311 -10.39 -11.24 -20.73
CA GLU A 311 -10.72 -10.03 -21.49
C GLU A 311 -9.53 -9.52 -22.28
N LEU A 312 -8.34 -9.47 -21.66
CA LEU A 312 -7.11 -9.01 -22.31
C LEU A 312 -6.68 -9.97 -23.46
N ASP A 313 -6.87 -11.28 -23.30
CA ASP A 313 -6.62 -12.26 -24.36
C ASP A 313 -7.60 -12.07 -25.52
N ALA A 314 -8.88 -11.88 -25.25
CA ALA A 314 -9.89 -11.61 -26.28
C ALA A 314 -9.60 -10.30 -27.05
N LEU A 315 -9.18 -9.24 -26.35
CA LEU A 315 -8.76 -7.99 -26.98
C LEU A 315 -7.54 -8.18 -27.87
N LYS A 316 -6.57 -9.01 -27.46
CA LYS A 316 -5.39 -9.32 -28.26
C LYS A 316 -5.78 -10.07 -29.54
N GLU A 317 -6.62 -11.10 -29.47
CA GLU A 317 -7.12 -11.85 -30.62
C GLU A 317 -7.88 -10.95 -31.59
N ALA A 318 -8.69 -10.04 -31.06
CA ALA A 318 -9.41 -9.04 -31.87
C ALA A 318 -8.50 -7.92 -32.42
N LYS A 319 -7.20 -7.91 -32.11
CA LYS A 319 -6.22 -6.83 -32.46
C LYS A 319 -6.62 -5.44 -31.94
N ARG A 320 -7.26 -5.40 -30.76
CA ARG A 320 -7.78 -4.19 -30.11
C ARG A 320 -7.06 -3.84 -28.80
N LEU A 321 -6.05 -4.63 -28.43
CA LEU A 321 -5.28 -4.43 -27.21
C LEU A 321 -4.48 -3.13 -27.29
N THR A 322 -4.67 -2.25 -26.32
CA THR A 322 -3.87 -1.02 -26.18
C THR A 322 -2.50 -1.30 -25.60
N ALA A 323 -1.56 -0.37 -25.71
CA ALA A 323 -0.22 -0.56 -25.14
C ALA A 323 -0.23 -0.75 -23.60
N PRO A 324 -0.96 0.03 -22.80
CA PRO A 324 -1.09 -0.24 -21.36
C PRO A 324 -1.69 -1.63 -21.07
N GLN A 325 -2.75 -2.01 -21.75
CA GLN A 325 -3.38 -3.32 -21.59
C GLN A 325 -2.43 -4.47 -21.97
N ALA A 326 -1.56 -4.28 -22.97
CA ALA A 326 -0.54 -5.27 -23.32
C ALA A 326 0.47 -5.45 -22.17
N VAL A 327 0.88 -4.38 -21.51
CA VAL A 327 1.78 -4.45 -20.34
C VAL A 327 1.08 -5.17 -19.18
N TYR A 328 -0.17 -4.80 -18.86
CA TYR A 328 -0.96 -5.49 -17.82
C TYR A 328 -1.13 -6.97 -18.11
N ARG A 329 -1.44 -7.34 -19.35
CA ARG A 329 -1.58 -8.73 -19.76
C ARG A 329 -0.30 -9.54 -19.52
N GLU A 330 0.85 -9.03 -19.93
CA GLU A 330 2.13 -9.74 -19.73
C GLU A 330 2.48 -9.80 -18.24
N TRP A 331 2.20 -8.73 -17.47
CA TRP A 331 2.35 -8.72 -16.03
C TRP A 331 1.47 -9.76 -15.35
N LEU A 332 0.17 -9.82 -15.62
CA LEU A 332 -0.73 -10.81 -15.01
C LEU A 332 -0.31 -12.25 -15.31
N ARG A 333 0.18 -12.52 -16.53
CA ARG A 333 0.75 -13.82 -16.90
C ARG A 333 2.03 -14.13 -16.11
N LEU A 334 2.89 -13.15 -15.93
CA LEU A 334 4.07 -13.30 -15.08
C LEU A 334 3.67 -13.60 -13.64
N PHE A 335 2.72 -12.85 -13.09
CA PHE A 335 2.21 -13.01 -11.73
C PHE A 335 1.70 -14.44 -11.49
N VAL A 336 0.84 -14.94 -12.35
CA VAL A 336 0.31 -16.32 -12.25
C VAL A 336 1.44 -17.35 -12.33
N ARG A 337 2.39 -17.16 -13.24
CA ARG A 337 3.51 -18.09 -13.45
C ARG A 337 4.47 -18.13 -12.26
N LEU A 338 4.69 -17.02 -11.59
CA LEU A 338 5.60 -16.93 -10.44
C LEU A 338 4.94 -17.37 -9.12
N GLN A 339 3.63 -17.35 -9.02
CA GLN A 339 2.89 -17.66 -7.79
C GLN A 339 3.38 -18.94 -7.07
N PRO A 340 3.63 -20.09 -7.75
CA PRO A 340 4.08 -21.30 -7.07
C PRO A 340 5.45 -21.20 -6.41
N ASP A 341 6.31 -20.29 -6.88
CA ASP A 341 7.66 -20.08 -6.37
C ASP A 341 7.70 -19.07 -5.21
N PHE A 342 6.70 -18.18 -5.13
CA PHE A 342 6.71 -17.02 -4.23
C PHE A 342 5.69 -17.10 -3.09
N ALA A 343 4.55 -17.76 -3.30
CA ALA A 343 3.45 -17.81 -2.33
C ALA A 343 3.38 -19.12 -1.52
N ARG A 344 4.43 -19.95 -1.56
CA ARG A 344 4.51 -21.24 -0.84
C ARG A 344 5.41 -21.17 0.35
#